data_eff68e8559b66b7b05699516d508fc8c
#
_entry.id   eff68e8559b66b7b05699516d508fc8c
#
_cell.length_a   1.000
_cell.length_b   1.000
_cell.length_c   1.000
_cell.angle_alpha   90.00
_cell.angle_beta   90.00
_cell.angle_gamma   90.00
#
_symmetry.space_group_name_H-M   'P 1'
#
loop_
_entity.id
_entity.type
_entity.pdbx_description
1 polymer ?
#
loop_
_entity_poly.entity_id
_entity_poly.type
_entity_poly.pdbx_seq_one_letter_code
_entity_poly.pdbx_strand_id
1 'polypeptide(L)'
;MKRVFIAALAILVVAGPAYAHHSFAMYDQTVTKTLSGKLTRFVPGANHAQLLFVVVDNDGNPVMKAGKPMQFGVETGSAIAMARNGVTVKSMAEGTFITVRYYPLRDGRDFGALAGMLIACGKAMPHGGCNEQTGQRLIGESFNAQ
;
A
#
# COMPACT_ATOMS: atom_id res chain seq x y z
N MET A 1 9.40 -51.72 13.55
CA MET A 1 10.11 -50.52 13.14
C MET A 1 9.51 -49.78 11.92
N LYS A 2 8.65 -50.37 11.09
CA LYS A 2 8.04 -49.73 9.90
C LYS A 2 6.87 -48.77 10.20
N ARG A 3 6.24 -48.81 11.38
CA ARG A 3 5.06 -47.97 11.73
C ARG A 3 5.41 -46.57 12.28
N VAL A 4 6.63 -46.37 12.77
CA VAL A 4 7.10 -45.07 13.34
C VAL A 4 7.45 -44.07 12.25
N PHE A 5 7.95 -44.52 11.09
CA PHE A 5 8.31 -43.63 9.98
C PHE A 5 7.10 -42.98 9.26
N ILE A 6 5.93 -43.64 9.24
CA ILE A 6 4.72 -43.13 8.59
C ILE A 6 4.09 -42.00 9.41
N ALA A 7 4.16 -42.06 10.75
CA ALA A 7 3.64 -41.02 11.63
C ALA A 7 4.47 -39.72 11.57
N ALA A 8 5.81 -39.85 11.42
CA ALA A 8 6.68 -38.66 11.30
C ALA A 8 6.50 -37.93 9.97
N LEU A 9 6.19 -38.66 8.88
CA LEU A 9 5.96 -38.01 7.55
C LEU A 9 4.59 -37.30 7.49
N ALA A 10 3.58 -37.80 8.20
CA ALA A 10 2.25 -37.18 8.23
C ALA A 10 2.24 -35.82 8.99
N ILE A 11 3.12 -35.64 9.97
CA ILE A 11 3.22 -34.39 10.74
C ILE A 11 3.90 -33.26 9.92
N LEU A 12 4.80 -33.61 9.02
CA LEU A 12 5.49 -32.62 8.16
C LEU A 12 4.57 -32.01 7.08
N VAL A 13 3.53 -32.70 6.64
CA VAL A 13 2.61 -32.24 5.58
C VAL A 13 1.59 -31.20 6.10
N VAL A 14 1.29 -31.20 7.40
CA VAL A 14 0.27 -30.30 8.00
C VAL A 14 0.85 -28.92 8.35
N ALA A 15 2.16 -28.76 8.46
CA ALA A 15 2.81 -27.48 8.83
C ALA A 15 3.08 -26.53 7.64
N GLY A 16 2.84 -26.95 6.40
CA GLY A 16 3.22 -26.21 5.20
C GLY A 16 2.38 -24.99 4.82
N PRO A 17 1.06 -24.91 5.06
CA PRO A 17 0.25 -23.77 4.56
C PRO A 17 0.12 -22.58 5.52
N ALA A 18 0.60 -22.69 6.76
CA ALA A 18 0.32 -21.66 7.78
C ALA A 18 1.09 -20.33 7.59
N TYR A 19 2.13 -20.29 6.77
CA TYR A 19 2.98 -19.09 6.61
C TYR A 19 2.52 -18.10 5.55
N ALA A 20 1.57 -18.44 4.68
CA ALA A 20 1.21 -17.62 3.53
C ALA A 20 0.16 -16.53 3.80
N HIS A 21 -0.56 -16.55 4.94
CA HIS A 21 -1.67 -15.64 5.19
C HIS A 21 -1.43 -14.58 6.28
N HIS A 22 -0.22 -14.49 6.85
CA HIS A 22 0.02 -13.59 7.99
C HIS A 22 0.15 -12.10 7.64
N SER A 23 0.48 -11.73 6.39
CA SER A 23 0.73 -10.32 6.05
C SER A 23 -0.54 -9.46 6.06
N PHE A 24 -1.69 -9.99 5.62
CA PHE A 24 -2.95 -9.22 5.54
C PHE A 24 -3.73 -9.14 6.87
N ALA A 25 -3.50 -10.07 7.81
CA ALA A 25 -4.18 -10.08 9.12
C ALA A 25 -3.82 -8.87 10.01
N MET A 26 -2.68 -8.21 9.74
CA MET A 26 -2.27 -7.01 10.46
C MET A 26 -3.08 -5.77 10.10
N TYR A 27 -3.78 -5.76 8.96
CA TYR A 27 -4.60 -4.64 8.50
C TYR A 27 -6.07 -4.82 8.91
N ASP A 28 -6.72 -3.71 9.26
CA ASP A 28 -8.17 -3.71 9.50
C ASP A 28 -8.92 -3.52 8.18
N GLN A 29 -9.31 -4.64 7.57
CA GLN A 29 -10.03 -4.66 6.30
C GLN A 29 -11.51 -4.27 6.41
N THR A 30 -12.02 -4.04 7.60
CA THR A 30 -13.40 -3.57 7.83
C THR A 30 -13.54 -2.06 7.68
N VAL A 31 -12.39 -1.33 7.69
CA VAL A 31 -12.33 0.13 7.61
C VAL A 31 -11.44 0.55 6.46
N THR A 32 -11.91 1.46 5.62
CA THR A 32 -11.07 2.13 4.63
C THR A 32 -10.89 3.60 4.99
N LYS A 33 -9.69 4.12 4.77
CA LYS A 33 -9.34 5.53 4.91
C LYS A 33 -8.73 6.06 3.64
N THR A 34 -8.79 7.37 3.42
CA THR A 34 -8.17 8.04 2.28
C THR A 34 -7.21 9.11 2.78
N LEU A 35 -6.02 9.16 2.16
CA LEU A 35 -5.02 10.19 2.41
C LEU A 35 -4.46 10.71 1.10
N SER A 36 -4.21 12.01 1.05
CA SER A 36 -3.37 12.63 0.02
C SER A 36 -1.95 12.82 0.54
N GLY A 37 -0.97 12.68 -0.34
CA GLY A 37 0.42 12.82 0.03
C GLY A 37 1.31 13.26 -1.11
N LYS A 38 2.47 13.81 -0.75
CA LYS A 38 3.58 14.07 -1.67
C LYS A 38 4.58 12.93 -1.55
N LEU A 39 4.73 12.17 -2.62
CA LEU A 39 5.55 10.96 -2.65
C LEU A 39 7.02 11.30 -2.36
N THR A 40 7.60 10.62 -1.41
CA THR A 40 9.04 10.67 -1.11
C THR A 40 9.78 9.51 -1.77
N ARG A 41 9.13 8.36 -1.89
CA ARG A 41 9.74 7.19 -2.50
C ARG A 41 8.71 6.15 -2.94
N PHE A 42 8.90 5.57 -4.12
CA PHE A 42 8.31 4.29 -4.52
C PHE A 42 9.36 3.19 -4.38
N VAL A 43 9.06 2.16 -3.60
CA VAL A 43 9.94 1.00 -3.39
C VAL A 43 9.33 -0.20 -4.10
N PRO A 44 9.85 -0.59 -5.29
CA PRO A 44 9.38 -1.79 -5.97
C PRO A 44 9.81 -3.03 -5.18
N GLY A 45 8.90 -3.96 -4.97
CA GLY A 45 9.16 -5.24 -4.31
C GLY A 45 8.58 -6.41 -5.10
N ALA A 46 9.21 -7.58 -5.00
CA ALA A 46 8.79 -8.78 -5.74
C ALA A 46 7.39 -9.24 -5.32
N ASN A 47 7.10 -9.24 -4.02
CA ASN A 47 5.81 -9.63 -3.46
C ASN A 47 4.91 -8.42 -3.25
N HIS A 48 5.44 -7.36 -2.62
CA HIS A 48 4.74 -6.13 -2.29
C HIS A 48 5.63 -4.93 -2.58
N ALA A 49 5.12 -3.96 -3.33
CA ALA A 49 5.76 -2.66 -3.47
C ALA A 49 5.22 -1.71 -2.38
N GLN A 50 5.90 -0.59 -2.16
CA GLN A 50 5.51 0.39 -1.15
C GLN A 50 5.53 1.81 -1.72
N LEU A 51 4.54 2.60 -1.35
CA LEU A 51 4.48 4.04 -1.56
C LEU A 51 4.76 4.72 -0.23
N LEU A 52 5.84 5.49 -0.15
CA LEU A 52 6.20 6.29 1.03
C LEU A 52 6.00 7.77 0.70
N PHE A 53 5.29 8.51 1.55
CA PHE A 53 4.93 9.90 1.28
C PHE A 53 4.77 10.73 2.55
N VAL A 54 4.90 12.04 2.41
CA VAL A 54 4.45 13.02 3.41
C VAL A 54 2.97 13.27 3.20
N VAL A 55 2.16 13.14 4.23
CA VAL A 55 0.71 13.46 4.18
C VAL A 55 0.56 14.96 3.97
N VAL A 56 -0.34 15.35 3.06
CA VAL A 56 -0.64 16.74 2.75
C VAL A 56 -2.13 17.03 2.80
N ASP A 57 -2.48 18.30 3.01
CA ASP A 57 -3.83 18.81 2.87
C ASP A 57 -4.21 19.04 1.38
N ASN A 58 -5.40 19.59 1.13
CA ASN A 58 -5.88 19.86 -0.23
C ASN A 58 -5.11 20.98 -0.95
N ASP A 59 -4.35 21.78 -0.22
CA ASP A 59 -3.50 22.85 -0.77
C ASP A 59 -2.06 22.37 -0.99
N GLY A 60 -1.76 21.11 -0.59
CA GLY A 60 -0.43 20.52 -0.72
C GLY A 60 0.52 20.84 0.44
N ASN A 61 0.01 21.46 1.52
CA ASN A 61 0.82 21.72 2.70
C ASN A 61 0.98 20.45 3.55
N PRO A 62 2.16 20.19 4.13
CA PRO A 62 2.37 19.04 4.99
C PRO A 62 1.47 19.05 6.23
N VAL A 63 0.76 17.95 6.47
CA VAL A 63 0.07 17.71 7.73
C VAL A 63 1.11 17.42 8.80
N MET A 64 1.04 18.14 9.93
CA MET A 64 2.02 17.99 11.01
C MET A 64 1.54 16.98 12.06
N LYS A 65 2.45 16.11 12.52
CA LYS A 65 2.24 15.17 13.63
C LYS A 65 3.43 15.31 14.60
N ALA A 66 3.15 15.66 15.85
CA ALA A 66 4.19 15.91 16.86
C ALA A 66 5.30 16.89 16.42
N GLY A 67 4.91 17.99 15.73
CA GLY A 67 5.83 19.03 15.27
C GLY A 67 6.67 18.69 14.03
N LYS A 68 6.41 17.56 13.38
CA LYS A 68 7.10 17.13 12.15
C LYS A 68 6.10 16.78 11.05
N PRO A 69 6.46 16.91 9.75
CA PRO A 69 5.64 16.41 8.66
C PRO A 69 5.30 14.93 8.85
N MET A 70 4.01 14.60 8.79
CA MET A 70 3.53 13.23 8.97
C MET A 70 3.98 12.35 7.80
N GLN A 71 4.83 11.36 8.10
CA GLN A 71 5.23 10.34 7.14
C GLN A 71 4.21 9.20 7.15
N PHE A 72 3.88 8.68 5.98
CA PHE A 72 2.97 7.55 5.86
C PHE A 72 3.48 6.58 4.79
N GLY A 73 3.17 5.29 4.98
CA GLY A 73 3.49 4.24 4.02
C GLY A 73 2.26 3.44 3.62
N VAL A 74 2.20 3.02 2.36
CA VAL A 74 1.17 2.11 1.86
C VAL A 74 1.81 0.95 1.12
N GLU A 75 1.56 -0.26 1.62
CA GLU A 75 1.89 -1.50 0.93
C GLU A 75 0.89 -1.72 -0.22
N THR A 76 1.41 -2.17 -1.35
CA THR A 76 0.63 -2.43 -2.56
C THR A 76 0.86 -3.86 -3.04
N GLY A 77 0.27 -4.26 -4.16
CA GLY A 77 0.64 -5.50 -4.85
C GLY A 77 2.10 -5.52 -5.32
N SER A 78 2.52 -6.62 -5.93
CA SER A 78 3.89 -6.75 -6.45
C SER A 78 4.24 -5.66 -7.47
N ALA A 79 5.53 -5.36 -7.63
CA ALA A 79 5.99 -4.38 -8.62
C ALA A 79 5.49 -4.69 -10.04
N ILE A 80 5.37 -5.97 -10.41
CA ILE A 80 4.83 -6.39 -11.72
C ILE A 80 3.34 -6.07 -11.81
N ALA A 81 2.54 -6.36 -10.77
CA ALA A 81 1.11 -6.05 -10.75
C ALA A 81 0.89 -4.53 -10.80
N MET A 82 1.70 -3.76 -10.08
CA MET A 82 1.67 -2.30 -10.10
C MET A 82 2.03 -1.74 -11.47
N ALA A 83 3.08 -2.26 -12.11
CA ALA A 83 3.52 -1.81 -13.44
C ALA A 83 2.49 -2.04 -14.53
N ARG A 84 1.70 -3.13 -14.48
CA ARG A 84 0.57 -3.39 -15.40
C ARG A 84 -0.51 -2.30 -15.34
N ASN A 85 -0.61 -1.58 -14.24
CA ASN A 85 -1.51 -0.46 -14.03
C ASN A 85 -0.80 0.90 -14.20
N GLY A 86 0.40 0.93 -14.80
CA GLY A 86 1.16 2.16 -15.03
C GLY A 86 1.89 2.70 -13.80
N VAL A 87 1.90 1.98 -12.67
CA VAL A 87 2.60 2.38 -11.44
C VAL A 87 4.02 1.85 -11.48
N THR A 88 4.96 2.70 -11.85
CA THR A 88 6.37 2.38 -12.04
C THR A 88 7.25 3.39 -11.30
N VAL A 89 8.56 3.14 -11.18
CA VAL A 89 9.53 4.11 -10.63
C VAL A 89 9.47 5.44 -11.39
N LYS A 90 9.20 5.41 -12.70
CA LYS A 90 9.11 6.62 -13.53
C LYS A 90 7.83 7.41 -13.25
N SER A 91 6.67 6.76 -13.21
CA SER A 91 5.37 7.43 -12.97
C SER A 91 5.20 7.85 -11.51
N MET A 92 5.84 7.12 -10.58
CA MET A 92 5.86 7.41 -9.14
C MET A 92 7.18 8.06 -8.71
N ALA A 93 7.66 9.02 -9.49
CA ALA A 93 8.88 9.76 -9.14
C ALA A 93 8.65 10.60 -7.87
N GLU A 94 9.71 10.79 -7.07
CA GLU A 94 9.69 11.65 -5.89
C GLU A 94 9.06 13.02 -6.17
N GLY A 95 8.24 13.50 -5.23
CA GLY A 95 7.52 14.76 -5.34
C GLY A 95 6.18 14.67 -6.09
N THR A 96 5.79 13.50 -6.63
CA THR A 96 4.46 13.29 -7.22
C THR A 96 3.39 13.36 -6.13
N PHE A 97 2.35 14.15 -6.35
CA PHE A 97 1.17 14.16 -5.49
C PHE A 97 0.29 12.97 -5.82
N ILE A 98 -0.13 12.25 -4.79
CA ILE A 98 -0.96 11.05 -4.88
C ILE A 98 -2.12 11.11 -3.89
N THR A 99 -3.19 10.39 -4.18
CA THR A 99 -4.25 10.07 -3.22
C THR A 99 -4.46 8.57 -3.22
N VAL A 100 -4.47 7.98 -2.03
CA VAL A 100 -4.62 6.55 -1.82
C VAL A 100 -5.78 6.26 -0.88
N ARG A 101 -6.55 5.20 -1.18
CA ARG A 101 -7.46 4.57 -0.22
C ARG A 101 -6.75 3.33 0.33
N TYR A 102 -6.82 3.12 1.64
CA TYR A 102 -6.07 2.06 2.30
C TYR A 102 -6.82 1.45 3.47
N TYR A 103 -6.43 0.22 3.82
CA TYR A 103 -6.77 -0.46 5.07
C TYR A 103 -5.71 -0.09 6.12
N PRO A 104 -6.06 0.51 7.27
CA PRO A 104 -5.08 0.88 8.29
C PRO A 104 -4.51 -0.36 9.01
N LEU A 105 -3.31 -0.23 9.56
CA LEU A 105 -2.79 -1.19 10.51
C LEU A 105 -3.66 -1.20 11.79
N ARG A 106 -3.91 -2.40 12.35
CA ARG A 106 -4.67 -2.57 13.60
C ARG A 106 -3.98 -1.97 14.81
N ASP A 107 -2.65 -1.87 14.79
CA ASP A 107 -1.85 -1.27 15.88
C ASP A 107 -1.73 0.26 15.82
N GLY A 108 -2.34 0.90 14.82
CA GLY A 108 -2.42 2.35 14.69
C GLY A 108 -1.15 3.05 14.20
N ARG A 109 -0.13 2.32 13.76
CA ARG A 109 1.05 2.92 13.10
C ARG A 109 0.67 3.62 11.80
N ASP A 110 1.48 4.58 11.37
CA ASP A 110 1.28 5.36 10.15
C ASP A 110 1.64 4.55 8.88
N PHE A 111 0.92 3.46 8.68
CA PHE A 111 1.08 2.53 7.58
C PHE A 111 -0.25 1.83 7.25
N GLY A 112 -0.43 1.42 5.99
CA GLY A 112 -1.62 0.70 5.54
C GLY A 112 -1.37 -0.18 4.33
N ALA A 113 -2.40 -0.91 3.91
CA ALA A 113 -2.42 -1.66 2.65
C ALA A 113 -3.36 -1.00 1.65
N LEU A 114 -2.98 -0.90 0.39
CA LEU A 114 -3.78 -0.29 -0.68
C LEU A 114 -5.15 -0.99 -0.80
N ALA A 115 -6.23 -0.20 -0.75
CA ALA A 115 -7.61 -0.64 -0.82
C ALA A 115 -8.30 -0.13 -2.10
N GLY A 116 -7.79 -0.54 -3.26
CA GLY A 116 -8.47 -0.37 -4.55
C GLY A 116 -8.53 1.06 -5.11
N MET A 117 -7.74 2.02 -4.60
CA MET A 117 -7.66 3.35 -5.21
C MET A 117 -6.27 3.97 -5.06
N LEU A 118 -5.68 4.32 -6.20
CA LEU A 118 -4.49 5.17 -6.31
C LEU A 118 -4.71 6.17 -7.44
N ILE A 119 -4.62 7.46 -7.10
CA ILE A 119 -4.71 8.60 -8.03
C ILE A 119 -3.35 9.30 -8.02
N ALA A 120 -2.86 9.70 -9.19
CA ALA A 120 -1.64 10.50 -9.34
C ALA A 120 -1.96 11.85 -10.00
N CYS A 121 -1.43 12.92 -9.43
CA CYS A 121 -1.69 14.31 -9.87
C CYS A 121 -0.45 15.05 -10.38
N GLY A 122 0.68 14.33 -10.57
CA GLY A 122 1.92 14.98 -11.03
C GLY A 122 2.66 15.73 -9.93
N LYS A 123 3.50 16.70 -10.31
CA LYS A 123 4.44 17.39 -9.42
C LYS A 123 3.88 18.65 -8.75
N ALA A 124 2.74 19.13 -9.18
CA ALA A 124 2.05 20.27 -8.58
C ALA A 124 0.71 19.81 -8.00
N MET A 125 0.35 20.30 -6.81
CA MET A 125 -0.97 20.05 -6.24
C MET A 125 -2.01 20.79 -7.08
N PRO A 126 -3.02 20.09 -7.62
CA PRO A 126 -4.10 20.75 -8.34
C PRO A 126 -4.95 21.62 -7.40
N HIS A 127 -5.58 22.65 -7.95
CA HIS A 127 -6.61 23.40 -7.22
C HIS A 127 -7.77 22.47 -6.82
N GLY A 128 -8.12 22.46 -5.55
CA GLY A 128 -9.14 21.56 -5.00
C GLY A 128 -8.63 20.16 -4.59
N GLY A 129 -7.29 19.99 -4.57
CA GLY A 129 -6.63 18.76 -4.10
C GLY A 129 -6.48 17.69 -5.19
N CYS A 130 -5.73 16.65 -4.87
CA CYS A 130 -5.51 15.49 -5.74
C CYS A 130 -6.68 14.50 -5.59
N ASN A 131 -7.56 14.42 -6.56
CA ASN A 131 -8.76 13.58 -6.55
C ASN A 131 -9.11 13.05 -7.95
N GLU A 132 -10.23 12.35 -8.11
CA GLU A 132 -10.64 11.73 -9.39
C GLU A 132 -10.92 12.76 -10.50
N GLN A 133 -11.26 14.00 -10.16
CA GLN A 133 -11.53 15.07 -11.12
C GLN A 133 -10.23 15.77 -11.57
N THR A 134 -9.18 15.73 -10.75
CA THR A 134 -7.95 16.51 -10.97
C THR A 134 -6.74 15.65 -11.31
N GLY A 135 -6.82 14.34 -11.12
CA GLY A 135 -5.73 13.40 -11.31
C GLY A 135 -6.06 12.22 -12.19
N GLN A 136 -5.06 11.42 -12.46
CA GLN A 136 -5.21 10.15 -13.18
C GLN A 136 -5.39 9.00 -12.19
N ARG A 137 -6.52 8.31 -12.26
CA ARG A 137 -6.73 7.06 -11.51
C ARG A 137 -5.88 5.94 -12.14
N LEU A 138 -4.93 5.41 -11.40
CA LEU A 138 -4.05 4.31 -11.82
C LEU A 138 -4.56 2.96 -11.32
N ILE A 139 -5.12 2.92 -10.11
CA ILE A 139 -5.67 1.71 -9.49
C ILE A 139 -7.14 1.95 -9.19
N GLY A 140 -8.00 1.01 -9.63
CA GLY A 140 -9.44 1.00 -9.40
C GLY A 140 -9.89 -0.04 -8.36
N GLU A 141 -11.19 -0.10 -8.10
CA GLU A 141 -11.81 -0.94 -7.05
C GLU A 141 -11.60 -2.45 -7.23
N SER A 142 -11.38 -2.91 -8.46
CA SER A 142 -11.08 -4.32 -8.77
C SER A 142 -9.67 -4.76 -8.33
N PHE A 143 -8.83 -3.83 -7.93
CA PHE A 143 -7.48 -4.11 -7.46
C PHE A 143 -7.48 -4.26 -5.93
N ASN A 144 -7.45 -5.49 -5.46
CA ASN A 144 -7.10 -5.80 -4.08
C ASN A 144 -5.62 -6.19 -4.05
N ALA A 145 -4.85 -5.58 -3.16
CA ALA A 145 -3.47 -5.96 -2.88
C ALA A 145 -3.48 -7.34 -2.21
N GLN A 146 -3.58 -8.41 -3.00
CA GLN A 146 -3.44 -9.80 -2.57
C GLN A 146 -2.01 -10.26 -2.78
#